data_4b465971aec66ca73633955e6a211800
#
_entry.id   4b465971aec66ca73633955e6a211800
#
_cell.length_a   1.000
_cell.length_b   1.000
_cell.length_c   1.000
_cell.angle_alpha   90.00
_cell.angle_beta   90.00
_cell.angle_gamma   90.00
#
_symmetry.space_group_name_H-M   'P 1'
#
loop_
_entity.id
_entity.type
_entity.pdbx_description
1 polymer ?
#
loop_
_entity_poly.entity_id
_entity_poly.type
_entity_poly.pdbx_seq_one_letter_code
_entity_poly.pdbx_strand_id
1 'polypeptide(L)'
;MMGISSSEPHSVTEGSENRQSAEKEYHFYGWQNVNPSILALYDDVRQAWCAETCAPRMRADWSEDNPSLGQCSITAFLVQDFLGGSVYGIPLEGGGVHCYNVVDGMVFDLASEQFGDQVLNYKDNPEQFRGEHFADQDKYERYLLLKQRLQAYREAGSAV
;
A
#
# COMPACT_ATOMS: atom_id res chain seq x y z
N MET A 1 14.21 -23.76 25.46
CA MET A 1 14.58 -24.12 24.65
C MET A 1 14.51 -24.44 23.97
N MET A 2 14.18 -23.93 24.03
CA MET A 2 14.52 -23.98 23.04
C MET A 2 14.51 -24.03 22.61
N GLY A 3 14.34 -23.55 23.61
CA GLY A 3 14.80 -23.53 22.77
C GLY A 3 14.73 -23.43 22.51
N ILE A 4 14.69 -22.58 22.65
CA ILE A 4 15.07 -22.67 21.88
C ILE A 4 15.21 -22.75 21.67
N SER A 5 15.05 -21.97 22.09
CA SER A 5 15.50 -22.27 21.45
C SER A 5 15.61 -22.34 21.16
N SER A 6 15.48 -21.67 21.32
CA SER A 6 15.95 -22.03 20.62
C SER A 6 16.17 -22.17 20.20
N SER A 7 16.07 -21.54 20.37
CA SER A 7 16.56 -21.93 19.63
C SER A 7 16.84 -22.10 19.13
N GLU A 8 16.79 -21.61 19.14
CA GLU A 8 17.30 -21.96 18.35
C GLU A 8 17.48 -22.10 17.74
N PRO A 9 17.54 -21.80 17.90
CA PRO A 9 17.93 -21.95 17.09
C PRO A 9 17.99 -22.08 16.47
N HIS A 10 17.75 -21.76 16.16
CA HIS A 10 18.01 -22.05 15.14
C HIS A 10 18.43 -22.29 14.58
N SER A 11 18.58 -21.83 14.68
CA SER A 11 19.10 -22.09 13.99
C SER A 11 19.42 -22.26 13.26
N VAL A 12 19.50 -22.08 13.03
CA VAL A 12 19.95 -22.14 12.21
C VAL A 12 20.23 -22.19 11.30
N THR A 13 20.14 -22.09 11.07
CA THR A 13 20.47 -21.96 10.23
C THR A 13 20.36 -22.03 9.38
N GLU A 14 20.08 -22.04 9.24
CA GLU A 14 19.92 -21.85 8.59
C GLU A 14 19.84 -21.63 8.01
N GLY A 15 19.67 -21.40 7.89
CA GLY A 15 19.59 -20.72 7.48
C GLY A 15 19.68 -20.18 6.99
N SER A 16 19.60 -19.80 7.04
CA SER A 16 19.73 -18.84 6.81
C SER A 16 19.43 -18.46 5.94
N GLU A 17 19.21 -18.44 5.15
CA GLU A 17 18.73 -18.00 4.59
C GLU A 17 17.61 -17.59 4.26
N ASN A 18 17.03 -18.02 3.83
CA ASN A 18 15.83 -17.54 3.95
C ASN A 18 15.68 -16.54 4.93
N ARG A 19 16.50 -16.45 5.63
CA ARG A 19 16.48 -15.49 6.60
C ARG A 19 16.51 -14.10 6.09
N GLN A 20 16.97 -13.89 4.88
CA GLN A 20 17.02 -12.60 4.31
C GLN A 20 15.64 -12.05 4.12
N SER A 21 14.71 -12.85 3.65
CA SER A 21 13.36 -12.32 3.49
C SER A 21 12.74 -12.04 4.84
N ALA A 22 13.13 -12.79 5.87
CA ALA A 22 12.64 -12.54 7.20
C ALA A 22 13.12 -11.21 7.73
N GLU A 23 14.20 -10.69 7.19
CA GLU A 23 14.74 -9.42 7.64
C GLU A 23 14.11 -8.22 6.95
N LYS A 24 13.33 -8.45 5.88
CA LYS A 24 12.70 -7.36 5.19
C LYS A 24 11.54 -6.85 6.01
N GLU A 25 11.55 -5.56 6.29
CA GLU A 25 10.52 -4.92 7.08
C GLU A 25 9.70 -3.98 6.24
N TYR A 26 8.42 -3.91 6.58
CA TYR A 26 7.49 -2.99 5.97
C TYR A 26 7.00 -2.05 7.06
N HIS A 27 6.50 -0.88 6.65
CA HIS A 27 6.06 0.12 7.62
C HIS A 27 4.67 0.67 7.33
N PHE A 28 4.00 0.17 6.30
CA PHE A 28 2.63 0.61 6.08
C PHE A 28 1.71 0.00 7.12
N TYR A 29 0.61 0.69 7.44
CA TYR A 29 -0.30 0.23 8.46
C TYR A 29 -0.85 -1.15 8.14
N GLY A 30 -0.79 -2.05 9.10
CA GLY A 30 -1.33 -3.40 8.96
C GLY A 30 -0.38 -4.41 8.37
N TRP A 31 0.85 -4.03 8.06
CA TRP A 31 1.77 -4.90 7.32
C TRP A 31 2.03 -6.23 8.03
N GLN A 32 2.00 -6.27 9.37
CA GLN A 32 2.28 -7.51 10.09
C GLN A 32 1.15 -8.52 9.98
N ASN A 33 -0.04 -8.08 9.60
CA ASN A 33 -1.24 -8.91 9.62
C ASN A 33 -1.72 -9.34 8.24
N VAL A 34 -1.00 -8.96 7.18
CA VAL A 34 -1.42 -9.27 5.83
C VAL A 34 -0.64 -10.45 5.28
N ASN A 35 -1.17 -11.04 4.21
CA ASN A 35 -0.51 -12.18 3.58
C ASN A 35 0.62 -11.72 2.65
N PRO A 36 1.50 -12.66 2.24
CA PRO A 36 2.63 -12.27 1.39
C PRO A 36 2.25 -11.63 0.06
N SER A 37 1.08 -11.94 -0.49
CA SER A 37 0.70 -11.34 -1.77
C SER A 37 0.44 -9.84 -1.63
N ILE A 38 -0.01 -9.39 -0.47
CA ILE A 38 -0.21 -7.96 -0.22
C ILE A 38 1.13 -7.27 -0.07
N LEU A 39 2.09 -7.93 0.60
CA LEU A 39 3.44 -7.36 0.71
C LEU A 39 4.09 -7.23 -0.67
N ALA A 40 3.92 -8.24 -1.53
CA ALA A 40 4.45 -8.19 -2.89
C ALA A 40 3.78 -7.08 -3.70
N LEU A 41 2.47 -6.90 -3.52
CA LEU A 41 1.76 -5.83 -4.20
C LEU A 41 2.27 -4.46 -3.75
N TYR A 42 2.51 -4.30 -2.45
CA TYR A 42 3.07 -3.05 -1.95
C TYR A 42 4.43 -2.75 -2.60
N ASP A 43 5.30 -3.76 -2.67
CA ASP A 43 6.61 -3.58 -3.29
C ASP A 43 6.49 -3.06 -4.71
N ASP A 44 5.55 -3.62 -5.48
CA ASP A 44 5.38 -3.26 -6.87
C ASP A 44 4.70 -1.90 -7.03
N VAL A 45 3.68 -1.64 -6.22
CA VAL A 45 2.96 -0.35 -6.27
C VAL A 45 3.91 0.78 -5.90
N ARG A 46 4.78 0.55 -4.93
CA ARG A 46 5.75 1.56 -4.52
C ARG A 46 6.64 1.97 -5.70
N GLN A 47 6.98 1.04 -6.57
CA GLN A 47 7.77 1.35 -7.76
C GLN A 47 6.95 2.08 -8.83
N ALA A 48 5.63 1.96 -8.77
CA ALA A 48 4.76 2.57 -9.77
C ALA A 48 4.35 4.01 -9.41
N TRP A 49 4.34 4.37 -8.13
CA TRP A 49 3.99 5.73 -7.73
C TRP A 49 4.98 6.73 -8.32
N CYS A 50 4.46 7.89 -8.72
CA CYS A 50 5.29 8.97 -9.26
C CYS A 50 4.58 10.31 -9.03
N ALA A 51 5.24 11.39 -9.42
CA ALA A 51 4.63 12.72 -9.26
C ALA A 51 3.32 12.83 -10.03
N GLU A 52 3.25 12.22 -11.21
CA GLU A 52 2.06 12.31 -12.05
C GLU A 52 0.87 11.52 -11.50
N THR A 53 1.11 10.49 -10.70
CA THR A 53 0.00 9.78 -10.05
C THR A 53 -0.43 10.45 -8.74
N CYS A 54 0.36 11.37 -8.22
CA CYS A 54 0.05 12.12 -7.01
C CYS A 54 -1.10 13.11 -7.25
N ALA A 55 -1.92 13.32 -6.22
CA ALA A 55 -2.98 14.31 -6.31
C ALA A 55 -2.38 15.68 -6.67
N PRO A 56 -3.01 16.42 -7.60
CA PRO A 56 -2.40 17.65 -8.12
C PRO A 56 -2.02 18.66 -7.05
N ARG A 57 -2.84 18.80 -6.00
CA ARG A 57 -2.57 19.78 -4.95
C ARG A 57 -1.34 19.45 -4.11
N MET A 58 -0.86 18.19 -4.18
CA MET A 58 0.29 17.74 -3.42
C MET A 58 1.50 17.45 -4.30
N ARG A 59 1.32 17.56 -5.62
CA ARG A 59 2.34 17.10 -6.57
C ARG A 59 3.67 17.81 -6.41
N ALA A 60 3.64 19.10 -6.05
CA ALA A 60 4.88 19.85 -5.88
C ALA A 60 5.73 19.33 -4.73
N ASP A 61 5.10 18.68 -3.76
CA ASP A 61 5.80 18.14 -2.59
C ASP A 61 6.13 16.66 -2.72
N TRP A 62 5.73 16.05 -3.83
CA TRP A 62 6.00 14.62 -4.02
C TRP A 62 7.49 14.39 -4.26
N SER A 63 8.03 13.31 -3.67
CA SER A 63 9.41 12.91 -3.92
C SER A 63 9.54 11.42 -3.71
N GLU A 64 10.66 10.86 -4.17
CA GLU A 64 10.93 9.45 -3.98
C GLU A 64 11.18 9.09 -2.52
N ASP A 65 11.44 10.09 -1.68
CA ASP A 65 11.61 9.86 -0.24
C ASP A 65 10.26 9.73 0.47
N ASN A 66 9.17 10.17 -0.16
CA ASN A 66 7.83 10.03 0.39
C ASN A 66 6.87 9.66 -0.74
N PRO A 67 7.04 8.48 -1.32
CA PRO A 67 6.36 8.16 -2.58
C PRO A 67 4.86 7.94 -2.45
N SER A 68 4.34 7.69 -1.25
CA SER A 68 2.90 7.47 -1.08
C SER A 68 2.11 8.78 -0.99
N LEU A 69 2.77 9.92 -0.97
CA LEU A 69 2.09 11.21 -0.84
C LEU A 69 1.09 11.41 -1.97
N GLY A 70 -0.17 11.68 -1.61
CA GLY A 70 -1.22 11.96 -2.58
C GLY A 70 -1.68 10.78 -3.40
N GLN A 71 -1.39 9.54 -2.96
CA GLN A 71 -1.66 8.33 -3.72
C GLN A 71 -2.80 7.47 -3.17
N CYS A 72 -3.45 7.89 -2.09
CA CYS A 72 -4.28 6.99 -1.30
C CYS A 72 -5.50 6.45 -2.05
N SER A 73 -6.29 7.31 -2.69
CA SER A 73 -7.54 6.86 -3.31
C SER A 73 -7.29 5.91 -4.46
N ILE A 74 -6.43 6.32 -5.39
CA ILE A 74 -6.19 5.51 -6.59
C ILE A 74 -5.52 4.21 -6.24
N THR A 75 -4.66 4.22 -5.21
CA THR A 75 -4.01 2.99 -4.75
C THR A 75 -5.03 2.04 -4.13
N ALA A 76 -5.94 2.56 -3.29
CA ALA A 76 -6.92 1.70 -2.65
C ALA A 76 -7.83 1.02 -3.68
N PHE A 77 -8.28 1.74 -4.70
CA PHE A 77 -9.12 1.12 -5.73
C PHE A 77 -8.33 0.17 -6.62
N LEU A 78 -7.06 0.45 -6.87
CA LEU A 78 -6.22 -0.50 -7.59
C LEU A 78 -6.05 -1.80 -6.80
N VAL A 79 -5.81 -1.70 -5.50
CA VAL A 79 -5.73 -2.87 -4.63
C VAL A 79 -7.04 -3.66 -4.69
N GLN A 80 -8.17 -2.96 -4.68
CA GLN A 80 -9.48 -3.62 -4.79
C GLN A 80 -9.61 -4.40 -6.10
N ASP A 81 -9.04 -3.90 -7.19
CA ASP A 81 -9.05 -4.63 -8.46
C ASP A 81 -8.37 -5.99 -8.34
N PHE A 82 -7.31 -6.07 -7.57
CA PHE A 82 -6.54 -7.31 -7.45
C PHE A 82 -7.05 -8.24 -6.36
N LEU A 83 -7.54 -7.68 -5.27
CA LEU A 83 -7.80 -8.46 -4.06
C LEU A 83 -9.26 -8.46 -3.64
N GLY A 84 -10.09 -7.62 -4.25
CA GLY A 84 -11.48 -7.50 -3.82
C GLY A 84 -11.59 -6.72 -2.52
N GLY A 85 -12.60 -7.04 -1.75
CA GLY A 85 -12.83 -6.38 -0.48
C GLY A 85 -13.42 -5.00 -0.64
N SER A 86 -13.24 -4.17 0.38
CA SER A 86 -13.85 -2.85 0.45
C SER A 86 -12.80 -1.76 0.67
N VAL A 87 -13.16 -0.55 0.27
CA VAL A 87 -12.34 0.65 0.48
C VAL A 87 -13.08 1.54 1.47
N TYR A 88 -12.36 2.02 2.48
CA TYR A 88 -12.93 2.95 3.47
C TYR A 88 -12.11 4.24 3.45
N GLY A 89 -12.72 5.32 3.93
CA GLY A 89 -12.06 6.62 3.91
C GLY A 89 -12.11 7.31 5.25
N ILE A 90 -10.95 7.71 5.74
CA ILE A 90 -10.84 8.50 6.97
C ILE A 90 -11.07 9.95 6.59
N PRO A 91 -12.13 10.60 7.12
CA PRO A 91 -12.36 12.00 6.80
C PRO A 91 -11.18 12.85 7.25
N LEU A 92 -10.75 13.75 6.38
CA LEU A 92 -9.61 14.60 6.67
C LEU A 92 -10.10 16.00 7.06
N GLU A 93 -9.35 16.62 7.97
CA GLU A 93 -9.55 18.00 8.30
C GLU A 93 -9.30 18.82 7.04
N GLY A 94 -10.20 19.70 6.68
CA GLY A 94 -10.05 20.45 5.46
C GLY A 94 -10.75 19.84 4.25
N GLY A 95 -11.31 18.64 4.39
CA GLY A 95 -12.10 18.01 3.34
C GLY A 95 -11.41 16.82 2.72
N GLY A 96 -12.21 15.99 2.05
CA GLY A 96 -11.74 14.76 1.43
C GLY A 96 -11.54 13.65 2.42
N VAL A 97 -11.06 12.52 1.90
CA VAL A 97 -10.83 11.34 2.72
C VAL A 97 -9.49 10.73 2.37
N HIS A 98 -8.92 10.03 3.35
CA HIS A 98 -7.75 9.19 3.12
C HIS A 98 -8.24 7.74 3.02
N CYS A 99 -8.02 7.10 1.87
CA CYS A 99 -8.57 5.77 1.59
C CYS A 99 -7.62 4.66 1.99
N TYR A 100 -8.20 3.56 2.44
CA TYR A 100 -7.47 2.35 2.79
C TYR A 100 -8.33 1.13 2.49
N ASN A 101 -7.77 -0.07 2.66
CA ASN A 101 -8.43 -1.30 2.25
C ASN A 101 -8.77 -2.22 3.42
N VAL A 102 -9.88 -2.94 3.27
CA VAL A 102 -10.22 -4.06 4.13
C VAL A 102 -10.53 -5.25 3.23
N VAL A 103 -9.72 -6.30 3.37
CA VAL A 103 -9.81 -7.50 2.55
C VAL A 103 -9.80 -8.71 3.47
N ASP A 104 -10.84 -9.52 3.43
CA ASP A 104 -10.96 -10.73 4.26
C ASP A 104 -10.70 -10.42 5.75
N GLY A 105 -11.22 -9.30 6.21
CA GLY A 105 -11.07 -8.89 7.60
C GLY A 105 -9.72 -8.24 7.93
N MET A 106 -8.80 -8.21 6.97
CA MET A 106 -7.51 -7.55 7.17
C MET A 106 -7.62 -6.09 6.81
N VAL A 107 -7.22 -5.22 7.74
CA VAL A 107 -7.21 -3.77 7.53
C VAL A 107 -5.78 -3.36 7.23
N PHE A 108 -5.56 -2.72 6.08
CA PHE A 108 -4.22 -2.26 5.74
C PHE A 108 -4.28 -1.02 4.87
N ASP A 109 -3.19 -0.27 4.86
CA ASP A 109 -3.16 1.05 4.24
C ASP A 109 -1.80 1.24 3.58
N LEU A 110 -1.72 0.90 2.29
CA LEU A 110 -0.45 0.94 1.58
C LEU A 110 0.12 2.35 1.47
N ALA A 111 -0.73 3.38 1.59
CA ALA A 111 -0.29 4.76 1.45
C ALA A 111 -0.16 5.47 2.80
N SER A 112 -0.12 4.71 3.91
CA SER A 112 -0.11 5.31 5.24
C SER A 112 1.19 6.01 5.59
N GLU A 113 2.28 5.64 4.95
CA GLU A 113 3.59 6.18 5.32
C GLU A 113 3.71 7.68 5.03
N GLN A 114 2.83 8.21 4.17
CA GLN A 114 2.84 9.66 3.89
C GLN A 114 2.55 10.50 5.14
N PHE A 115 1.96 9.88 6.17
CA PHE A 115 1.61 10.61 7.39
C PHE A 115 2.71 10.56 8.45
N GLY A 116 3.81 9.86 8.19
CA GLY A 116 4.90 9.76 9.15
C GLY A 116 4.45 9.11 10.44
N ASP A 117 4.68 9.78 11.55
CA ASP A 117 4.35 9.24 12.88
C ASP A 117 2.91 9.51 13.31
N GLN A 118 2.12 10.20 12.49
CA GLN A 118 0.75 10.50 12.84
C GLN A 118 -0.06 9.20 12.90
N VAL A 119 -0.82 9.03 13.98
CA VAL A 119 -1.65 7.84 14.18
C VAL A 119 -3.04 8.12 13.62
N LEU A 120 -3.48 7.31 12.68
CA LEU A 120 -4.80 7.45 12.08
C LEU A 120 -5.78 6.48 12.73
N ASN A 121 -7.07 6.82 12.68
CA ASN A 121 -8.12 5.97 13.23
C ASN A 121 -8.77 5.18 12.11
N TYR A 122 -8.55 3.87 12.10
CA TYR A 122 -9.05 2.98 11.05
C TYR A 122 -10.38 2.31 11.43
N LYS A 123 -11.13 2.90 12.37
CA LYS A 123 -12.40 2.33 12.82
C LYS A 123 -13.56 3.25 12.47
N ASP A 124 -14.69 2.63 12.08
CA ASP A 124 -15.96 3.34 11.89
C ASP A 124 -15.90 4.43 10.83
N ASN A 125 -15.12 4.21 9.79
CA ASN A 125 -15.01 5.15 8.69
C ASN A 125 -16.03 4.80 7.60
N PRO A 126 -16.47 5.79 6.80
CA PRO A 126 -17.41 5.53 5.73
C PRO A 126 -16.78 4.76 4.58
N GLU A 127 -17.55 3.82 4.05
CA GLU A 127 -17.12 3.07 2.88
C GLU A 127 -17.08 3.98 1.67
N GLN A 128 -16.10 3.76 0.80
CA GLN A 128 -15.88 4.56 -0.39
C GLN A 128 -16.16 3.75 -1.63
N PHE A 129 -16.74 4.41 -2.64
CA PHE A 129 -17.15 3.73 -3.86
C PHE A 129 -16.48 4.40 -5.06
N ARG A 130 -15.97 3.55 -5.96
CA ARG A 130 -15.19 4.06 -7.09
C ARG A 130 -16.00 4.94 -8.02
N GLY A 131 -17.29 4.68 -8.16
CA GLY A 131 -18.11 5.52 -9.02
C GLY A 131 -18.10 6.98 -8.61
N GLU A 132 -18.15 7.22 -7.31
CA GLU A 132 -18.09 8.59 -6.80
C GLU A 132 -16.72 9.21 -6.94
N HIS A 133 -15.69 8.43 -6.64
CA HIS A 133 -14.32 8.93 -6.75
C HIS A 133 -13.93 9.19 -8.19
N PHE A 134 -14.31 8.30 -9.10
CA PHE A 134 -13.89 8.40 -10.49
C PHE A 134 -14.78 9.30 -11.33
N ALA A 135 -15.82 9.90 -10.72
CA ALA A 135 -16.50 11.03 -11.35
C ALA A 135 -15.55 12.21 -11.50
N ASP A 136 -14.52 12.29 -10.67
CA ASP A 136 -13.44 13.24 -10.83
C ASP A 136 -12.53 12.71 -11.95
N GLN A 137 -12.54 13.40 -13.09
CA GLN A 137 -11.82 12.93 -14.28
C GLN A 137 -10.32 12.84 -14.03
N ASP A 138 -9.75 13.81 -13.32
CA ASP A 138 -8.33 13.79 -13.00
C ASP A 138 -7.97 12.56 -12.17
N LYS A 139 -8.78 12.27 -11.17
CA LYS A 139 -8.51 11.12 -10.30
C LYS A 139 -8.60 9.83 -11.10
N TYR A 140 -9.59 9.71 -11.98
CA TYR A 140 -9.72 8.50 -12.80
C TYR A 140 -8.52 8.32 -13.71
N GLU A 141 -8.06 9.42 -14.31
CA GLU A 141 -6.88 9.33 -15.20
C GLU A 141 -5.62 8.96 -14.45
N ARG A 142 -5.47 9.47 -13.23
CA ARG A 142 -4.32 9.10 -12.38
C ARG A 142 -4.39 7.62 -11.99
N TYR A 143 -5.59 7.12 -11.71
CA TYR A 143 -5.78 5.70 -11.44
C TYR A 143 -5.36 4.85 -12.63
N LEU A 144 -5.79 5.23 -13.85
CA LEU A 144 -5.41 4.49 -15.04
C LEU A 144 -3.90 4.54 -15.27
N LEU A 145 -3.28 5.68 -15.02
CA LEU A 145 -1.84 5.81 -15.14
C LEU A 145 -1.12 4.91 -14.14
N LEU A 146 -1.57 4.90 -12.89
CA LEU A 146 -0.96 4.03 -11.88
C LEU A 146 -1.07 2.56 -12.29
N LYS A 147 -2.24 2.16 -12.77
CA LYS A 147 -2.48 0.79 -13.21
C LYS A 147 -1.54 0.42 -14.34
N GLN A 148 -1.39 1.31 -15.31
CA GLN A 148 -0.49 1.10 -16.45
C GLN A 148 0.95 0.97 -15.99
N ARG A 149 1.38 1.86 -15.09
CA ARG A 149 2.76 1.83 -14.59
C ARG A 149 3.05 0.57 -13.80
N LEU A 150 2.08 0.12 -12.99
CA LEU A 150 2.24 -1.12 -12.24
C LEU A 150 2.37 -2.30 -13.19
N GLN A 151 1.52 -2.36 -14.20
CA GLN A 151 1.57 -3.44 -15.17
C GLN A 151 2.90 -3.44 -15.92
N ALA A 152 3.37 -2.27 -16.35
CA ALA A 152 4.65 -2.16 -17.06
C ALA A 152 5.81 -2.60 -16.17
N TYR A 153 5.79 -2.21 -14.90
CA TYR A 153 6.83 -2.61 -13.97
C TYR A 153 6.86 -4.14 -13.80
N ARG A 154 5.69 -4.75 -13.66
CA ARG A 154 5.60 -6.20 -13.49
C ARG A 154 6.03 -6.94 -14.74
N GLU A 155 5.68 -6.43 -15.92
CA GLU A 155 6.09 -7.06 -17.18
C GLU A 155 7.59 -6.97 -17.37
N ALA A 156 8.20 -5.84 -17.00
CA ALA A 156 9.64 -5.68 -17.09
C ALA A 156 10.36 -6.67 -16.16
N GLY A 157 9.83 -6.87 -14.96
CA GLY A 157 10.38 -7.84 -14.04
C GLY A 157 10.26 -9.26 -14.56
N SER A 158 9.15 -9.56 -15.25
CA SER A 158 8.92 -10.91 -15.78
C SER A 158 9.80 -11.22 -16.98
N ALA A 159 10.30 -10.19 -17.66
CA ALA A 159 11.12 -10.39 -18.86
C ALA A 159 12.56 -10.80 -18.55
N VAL A 160 12.96 -10.72 -17.30
CA VAL A 160 14.34 -11.00 -16.87
C VAL A 160 14.59 -12.48 -16.64
#